data_cfd8f3abce668d98e455e051521cce60
#
_entry.id   cfd8f3abce668d98e455e051521cce60
#
_cell.length_a   1.000
_cell.length_b   1.000
_cell.length_c   1.000
_cell.angle_alpha   90.00
_cell.angle_beta   90.00
_cell.angle_gamma   90.00
#
_symmetry.space_group_name_H-M   'P 1'
#
loop_
_entity.id
_entity.type
_entity.pdbx_description
1 polymer ?
#
loop_
_entity_poly.entity_id
_entity_poly.type
_entity_poly.pdbx_seq_one_letter_code
_entity_poly.pdbx_strand_id
1 'polypeptide(L)'
;MEAEIAVVTGDVPMGIDEAGSAGLIRLVMLVNDVSLRNLIPSELAKGFGFFQSKPSSAFSPVAVTPDELGDAWKNSILHRVIEVDLNGTP
;
A
#
# COMPACT_ATOMS: atom_id res chain seq x y z
N MET A 1 -6.88 9.60 6.66
CA MET A 1 -6.98 8.15 6.39
C MET A 1 -6.75 7.97 4.90
N GLU A 2 -5.87 7.06 4.53
CA GLU A 2 -5.57 6.76 3.13
C GLU A 2 -5.63 5.23 2.98
N ALA A 3 -6.72 4.75 2.36
CA ALA A 3 -6.91 3.33 2.11
C ALA A 3 -6.14 2.93 0.87
N GLU A 4 -5.26 1.96 1.03
CA GLU A 4 -4.33 1.52 0.00
C GLU A 4 -4.18 0.01 -0.02
N ILE A 5 -3.55 -0.50 -1.07
CA ILE A 5 -3.10 -1.88 -1.17
C ILE A 5 -1.61 -1.92 -0.86
N ALA A 6 -1.24 -2.79 0.06
CA ALA A 6 0.16 -3.11 0.33
C ALA A 6 0.51 -4.49 -0.22
N VAL A 7 1.74 -4.65 -0.62
CA VAL A 7 2.30 -5.94 -1.02
C VAL A 7 3.49 -6.32 -0.17
N VAL A 8 3.61 -7.60 0.14
CA VAL A 8 4.83 -8.18 0.71
C VAL A 8 5.58 -8.85 -0.42
N THR A 9 6.84 -8.50 -0.58
CA THR A 9 7.69 -9.06 -1.63
C THR A 9 8.68 -10.08 -1.08
N GLY A 10 9.20 -10.95 -1.93
CA GLY A 10 10.46 -11.65 -1.66
C GLY A 10 11.65 -10.70 -1.79
N ASP A 11 12.86 -11.27 -1.76
CA ASP A 11 14.08 -10.50 -1.97
C ASP A 11 14.10 -9.88 -3.36
N VAL A 12 14.25 -8.56 -3.42
CA VAL A 12 14.26 -7.80 -4.67
C VAL A 12 15.70 -7.41 -5.00
N PRO A 13 16.32 -8.02 -6.02
CA PRO A 13 17.68 -7.65 -6.42
C PRO A 13 17.71 -6.23 -7.00
N MET A 14 18.82 -5.54 -6.77
CA MET A 14 19.04 -4.22 -7.35
C MET A 14 19.06 -4.30 -8.88
N GLY A 15 18.35 -3.38 -9.54
CA GLY A 15 18.30 -3.31 -11.00
C GLY A 15 17.32 -4.30 -11.63
N ILE A 16 16.46 -4.96 -10.85
CA ILE A 16 15.39 -5.79 -11.41
C ILE A 16 14.49 -4.96 -12.32
N ASP A 17 14.09 -5.52 -13.44
CA ASP A 17 13.16 -4.91 -14.36
C ASP A 17 11.68 -5.15 -13.94
N GLU A 18 10.76 -4.51 -14.64
CA GLU A 18 9.33 -4.64 -14.38
C GLU A 18 8.85 -6.08 -14.51
N ALA A 19 9.28 -6.78 -15.54
CA ALA A 19 8.86 -8.17 -15.79
C ALA A 19 9.32 -9.11 -14.68
N GLY A 20 10.56 -8.96 -14.21
CA GLY A 20 11.10 -9.75 -13.10
C GLY A 20 10.46 -9.44 -11.75
N SER A 21 10.05 -8.18 -11.54
CA SER A 21 9.48 -7.75 -10.25
C SER A 21 8.11 -8.36 -9.96
N ALA A 22 7.31 -8.62 -10.98
CA ALA A 22 5.96 -9.17 -10.83
C ALA A 22 5.93 -10.50 -10.06
N GLY A 23 6.89 -11.39 -10.33
CA GLY A 23 7.02 -12.69 -9.66
C GLY A 23 7.49 -12.62 -8.20
N LEU A 24 7.88 -11.44 -7.72
CA LEU A 24 8.36 -11.26 -6.35
C LEU A 24 7.25 -10.86 -5.37
N ILE A 25 6.08 -10.48 -5.85
CA ILE A 25 4.92 -10.20 -4.99
C ILE A 25 4.44 -11.52 -4.38
N ARG A 26 4.51 -11.62 -3.07
CA ARG A 26 4.17 -12.83 -2.32
C ARG A 26 2.79 -12.75 -1.69
N LEU A 27 2.47 -11.61 -1.08
CA LEU A 27 1.19 -11.39 -0.42
C LEU A 27 0.65 -10.01 -0.77
N VAL A 28 -0.66 -9.90 -0.72
CA VAL A 28 -1.42 -8.67 -0.93
C VAL A 28 -2.30 -8.44 0.29
N MET A 29 -2.39 -7.21 0.78
CA MET A 29 -3.16 -6.85 1.96
C MET A 29 -3.65 -5.41 1.87
N LEU A 30 -4.60 -5.05 2.74
CA LEU A 30 -5.03 -3.66 2.90
C LEU A 30 -4.13 -2.93 3.89
N VAL A 31 -3.99 -1.63 3.66
CA VAL A 31 -3.30 -0.75 4.59
C VAL A 31 -4.04 0.59 4.68
N ASN A 32 -4.10 1.14 5.89
CA ASN A 32 -4.40 2.53 6.11
C ASN A 32 -3.08 3.27 6.34
N ASP A 33 -2.61 3.97 5.31
CA ASP A 33 -1.46 4.85 5.41
C ASP A 33 -1.89 6.17 6.05
N VAL A 34 -1.89 6.19 7.38
CA VAL A 34 -2.36 7.34 8.14
C VAL A 34 -1.50 8.56 7.83
N SER A 35 -2.14 9.63 7.34
CA SER A 35 -1.47 10.84 6.90
C SER A 35 -2.07 12.07 7.55
N LEU A 36 -1.22 12.88 8.16
CA LEU A 36 -1.60 14.18 8.74
C LEU A 36 -1.32 15.26 7.69
N ARG A 37 -2.24 15.38 6.71
CA ARG A 37 -2.07 16.20 5.51
C ARG A 37 -1.71 17.67 5.80
N ASN A 38 -2.17 18.21 6.93
CA ASN A 38 -1.87 19.60 7.33
C ASN A 38 -0.39 19.80 7.69
N LEU A 39 0.34 18.75 8.09
CA LEU A 39 1.74 18.83 8.47
C LEU A 39 2.68 18.64 7.27
N ILE A 40 2.22 17.93 6.24
CA ILE A 40 3.05 17.56 5.07
C ILE A 40 3.75 18.76 4.42
N PRO A 41 3.05 19.87 4.08
CA PRO A 41 3.70 20.97 3.37
C PRO A 41 4.87 21.58 4.16
N SER A 42 4.72 21.73 5.49
CA SER A 42 5.77 22.30 6.33
C SER A 42 6.98 21.38 6.49
N GLU A 43 6.77 20.08 6.50
CA GLU A 43 7.86 19.09 6.58
C GLU A 43 8.63 19.02 5.25
N LEU A 44 7.92 18.98 4.12
CA LEU A 44 8.54 18.98 2.80
C LEU A 44 9.35 20.24 2.55
N ALA A 45 8.86 21.42 2.98
CA ALA A 45 9.57 22.68 2.86
C ALA A 45 10.92 22.69 3.60
N LYS A 46 11.08 21.88 4.64
CA LYS A 46 12.34 21.72 5.39
C LYS A 46 13.31 20.73 4.76
N GLY A 47 12.91 20.01 3.71
CA GLY A 47 13.74 19.05 3.01
C GLY A 47 13.92 17.68 3.69
N PHE A 48 13.22 17.41 4.79
CA PHE A 48 13.34 16.14 5.53
C PHE A 48 12.37 15.04 5.05
N GLY A 49 11.47 15.36 4.12
CA GLY A 49 10.42 14.43 3.72
C GLY A 49 9.33 14.29 4.80
N PHE A 50 8.66 13.14 4.83
CA PHE A 50 7.60 12.84 5.79
C PHE A 50 8.20 12.34 7.10
N PHE A 51 7.91 13.01 8.19
CA PHE A 51 8.38 12.60 9.52
C PHE A 51 7.21 12.45 10.51
N GLN A 52 6.71 13.54 11.06
CA GLN A 52 5.56 13.52 11.97
C GLN A 52 4.22 13.42 11.24
N SER A 53 4.19 13.79 9.97
CA SER A 53 2.98 13.70 9.13
C SER A 53 2.59 12.27 8.76
N LYS A 54 3.46 11.31 8.95
CA LYS A 54 3.22 9.87 8.73
C LYS A 54 3.40 9.10 10.05
N PRO A 55 2.39 9.07 10.92
CA PRO A 55 2.39 8.20 12.10
C PRO A 55 2.30 6.73 11.67
N SER A 56 2.18 5.81 12.62
CA SER A 56 2.11 4.38 12.33
C SER A 56 0.93 4.05 11.41
N SER A 57 1.20 3.27 10.37
CA SER A 57 0.19 2.68 9.48
C SER A 57 -0.54 1.53 10.18
N ALA A 58 -1.77 1.26 9.76
CA ALA A 58 -2.55 0.12 10.20
C ALA A 58 -2.76 -0.85 9.03
N PHE A 59 -2.36 -2.10 9.20
CA PHE A 59 -2.50 -3.14 8.19
C PHE A 59 -3.68 -4.06 8.52
N SER A 60 -4.28 -4.66 7.49
CA SER A 60 -5.27 -5.71 7.68
C SER A 60 -4.64 -6.90 8.42
N PRO A 61 -5.40 -7.61 9.29
CA PRO A 61 -4.90 -8.78 10.01
C PRO A 61 -4.72 -10.00 9.09
N VAL A 62 -5.16 -9.90 7.83
CA VAL A 62 -5.11 -10.95 6.82
C VAL A 62 -4.38 -10.41 5.59
N ALA A 63 -3.48 -11.24 5.05
CA ALA A 63 -2.88 -11.08 3.74
C ALA A 63 -3.17 -12.33 2.90
N VAL A 64 -3.33 -12.17 1.61
CA VAL A 64 -3.61 -13.26 0.68
C VAL A 64 -2.52 -13.37 -0.38
N THR A 65 -2.31 -14.56 -0.91
CA THR A 65 -1.46 -14.74 -2.08
C THR A 65 -2.16 -14.20 -3.33
N PRO A 66 -1.44 -13.74 -4.36
CA PRO A 66 -2.06 -13.22 -5.59
C PRO A 66 -3.03 -14.19 -6.28
N ASP A 67 -2.79 -15.49 -6.21
CA ASP A 67 -3.65 -16.53 -6.78
C ASP A 67 -5.02 -16.62 -6.10
N GLU A 68 -5.10 -16.33 -4.79
CA GLU A 68 -6.39 -16.27 -4.07
C GLU A 68 -7.30 -15.14 -4.58
N LEU A 69 -6.73 -14.14 -5.23
CA LEU A 69 -7.50 -13.04 -5.82
C LEU A 69 -8.14 -13.42 -7.17
N GLY A 70 -7.74 -14.56 -7.75
CA GLY A 70 -8.28 -15.08 -8.99
C GLY A 70 -8.30 -14.05 -10.13
N ASP A 71 -9.44 -13.92 -10.81
CA ASP A 71 -9.61 -12.97 -11.92
C ASP A 71 -9.45 -11.49 -11.54
N ALA A 72 -9.44 -11.18 -10.26
CA ALA A 72 -9.19 -9.82 -9.81
C ALA A 72 -7.73 -9.39 -9.91
N TRP A 73 -6.81 -10.35 -9.96
CA TRP A 73 -5.38 -10.08 -10.08
C TRP A 73 -4.90 -10.35 -11.51
N LYS A 74 -4.58 -9.30 -12.25
CA LYS A 74 -4.09 -9.42 -13.64
C LYS A 74 -2.92 -8.48 -13.86
N ASN A 75 -1.81 -9.02 -14.34
CA ASN A 75 -0.62 -8.23 -14.67
C ASN A 75 -0.13 -7.36 -13.48
N SER A 76 -0.15 -7.92 -12.28
CA SER A 76 0.20 -7.21 -11.04
C SER A 76 -0.71 -6.01 -10.73
N ILE A 77 -1.91 -5.98 -11.29
CA ILE A 77 -2.93 -4.97 -11.00
C ILE A 77 -4.12 -5.64 -10.32
N LEU A 78 -4.56 -5.07 -9.22
CA LEU A 78 -5.78 -5.50 -8.53
C LEU A 78 -7.00 -4.73 -9.06
N HIS A 79 -7.93 -5.46 -9.67
CA HIS A 79 -9.19 -4.94 -10.20
C HIS A 79 -10.32 -5.13 -9.17
N ARG A 80 -10.34 -4.28 -8.14
CA ARG A 80 -11.38 -4.27 -7.09
C ARG A 80 -11.66 -2.84 -6.65
N VAL A 81 -12.82 -2.64 -6.05
CA VAL A 81 -13.18 -1.40 -5.37
C VAL A 81 -12.62 -1.44 -3.96
N ILE A 82 -12.02 -0.34 -3.50
CA ILE A 82 -11.69 -0.11 -2.09
C ILE A 82 -12.82 0.73 -1.51
N GLU A 83 -13.48 0.19 -0.51
CA GLU A 83 -14.52 0.90 0.24
C GLU A 83 -13.94 1.40 1.56
N VAL A 84 -14.32 2.60 1.95
CA VAL A 84 -13.82 3.26 3.16
C VAL A 84 -14.98 3.82 3.94
N ASP A 85 -15.15 3.34 5.16
CA ASP A 85 -16.11 3.89 6.12
C ASP A 85 -15.39 4.58 7.27
N LEU A 86 -15.75 5.80 7.56
CA LEU A 86 -15.28 6.51 8.74
C LEU A 86 -16.42 6.64 9.77
N ASN A 87 -16.31 5.93 10.89
CA ASN A 87 -17.34 5.91 11.94
C ASN A 87 -18.75 5.55 11.40
N GLY A 88 -18.80 4.63 10.44
CA GLY A 88 -20.06 4.17 9.84
C GLY A 88 -20.62 5.09 8.75
N THR A 89 -19.82 6.02 8.25
CA THR A 89 -20.17 6.89 7.11
C THR A 89 -19.21 6.60 5.96
N PRO A 90 -19.71 6.23 4.74
CA PRO A 90 -18.89 6.01 3.57
C PRO A 90 -18.22 7.29 3.06
#